data_c92a579e10697af2090515af51774518
#
_entry.id   c92a579e10697af2090515af51774518
#
_cell.length_a   1.000
_cell.length_b   1.000
_cell.length_c   1.000
_cell.angle_alpha   90.00
_cell.angle_beta   90.00
_cell.angle_gamma   90.00
#
_symmetry.space_group_name_H-M   'P 1'
#
loop_
_entity.id
_entity.type
_entity.pdbx_description
1 polymer ?
#
loop_
_entity_poly.entity_id
_entity_poly.type
_entity_poly.pdbx_seq_one_letter_code
_entity_poly.pdbx_strand_id
1 'polypeptide(L)'
;GSEMCIRDSSISPAGIEALTARGCDVSADEVRPEALLLRSAELHGCEFNPELLAIGRAGAGYNNIPIPDCTEHGIVVFNSPGANAEAVKELELCSLVMASRDVLGSIGWVRGISGEGAAIPKLVEKGKSAFAGPELLGKALGVIGLGAVGALVANIALELGMTVYGYDPFMSVDAAWRLSREVLRADSVDDIFRNSDYISINVPYTEQTHHMLNAEAFAKMKRGVRIVNESRAEVVDDEAMTAALESGAVAKYVTDFPNEVILKAPNVIAMPHLGACTPESEDRCAVMAANQLYDYLLNGNIKNSVNLPDTSLSRMGVCRLCVIHRNVPRMITRILDFISDRNINVEHMINKPRDKYAYTIVDLGASIGEDIADSIRAMDNVLRVRVI
;
A
#
# COMPACT_ATOMS: atom_id res chain seq x y z
N GLY A 1 -14.18 25.08 -20.48
CA GLY A 1 -13.45 24.02 -19.82
C GLY A 1 -14.45 23.03 -19.28
N SER A 2 -14.30 21.74 -19.55
CA SER A 2 -15.15 20.74 -18.91
C SER A 2 -14.87 20.79 -17.41
N GLU A 3 -15.87 21.05 -16.61
CA GLU A 3 -15.80 20.92 -15.16
C GLU A 3 -15.59 19.45 -14.86
N MET A 4 -14.48 19.11 -14.21
CA MET A 4 -14.19 17.73 -13.79
C MET A 4 -15.12 17.38 -12.64
N CYS A 5 -16.14 16.55 -12.92
CA CYS A 5 -17.15 16.13 -11.96
C CYS A 5 -16.68 14.86 -11.24
N ILE A 6 -16.51 14.94 -9.91
CA ILE A 6 -16.01 13.85 -9.09
C ILE A 6 -17.02 13.54 -7.99
N ARG A 7 -17.37 12.25 -7.84
CA ARG A 7 -18.17 11.78 -6.73
C ARG A 7 -17.28 11.28 -5.60
N ASP A 8 -17.48 11.81 -4.40
CA ASP A 8 -16.84 11.31 -3.19
C ASP A 8 -17.72 10.30 -2.42
N SER A 9 -17.10 9.51 -1.58
CA SER A 9 -17.77 8.53 -0.73
C SER A 9 -17.15 8.51 0.65
N SER A 10 -17.61 9.40 1.52
CA SER A 10 -17.25 9.48 2.96
C SER A 10 -15.75 9.39 3.23
N ILE A 11 -14.98 10.25 2.57
CA ILE A 11 -13.53 10.33 2.74
C ILE A 11 -13.13 11.58 3.52
N SER A 12 -11.84 11.68 3.89
CA SER A 12 -11.30 12.88 4.53
C SER A 12 -11.56 14.14 3.71
N PRO A 13 -12.00 15.24 4.33
CA PRO A 13 -12.17 16.53 3.69
C PRO A 13 -10.92 17.04 2.96
N ALA A 14 -9.73 16.68 3.43
CA ALA A 14 -8.45 17.08 2.81
C ALA A 14 -8.34 16.64 1.33
N GLY A 15 -8.88 15.47 0.98
CA GLY A 15 -8.92 15.01 -0.40
C GLY A 15 -9.88 15.82 -1.26
N ILE A 16 -11.05 16.18 -0.71
CA ILE A 16 -12.05 17.02 -1.39
C ILE A 16 -11.49 18.42 -1.61
N GLU A 17 -10.87 19.02 -0.59
CA GLU A 17 -10.24 20.33 -0.67
C GLU A 17 -9.11 20.37 -1.72
N ALA A 18 -8.31 19.30 -1.81
CA ALA A 18 -7.25 19.22 -2.81
C ALA A 18 -7.77 19.25 -4.25
N LEU A 19 -8.98 18.75 -4.50
CA LEU A 19 -9.62 18.78 -5.82
C LEU A 19 -10.36 20.10 -6.07
N THR A 20 -11.15 20.56 -5.11
CA THR A 20 -11.94 21.78 -5.25
C THR A 20 -11.06 23.03 -5.40
N ALA A 21 -9.92 23.08 -4.70
CA ALA A 21 -8.93 24.14 -4.85
C ALA A 21 -8.33 24.23 -6.26
N ARG A 22 -8.47 23.17 -7.05
CA ARG A 22 -8.02 23.11 -8.46
C ARG A 22 -9.15 23.26 -9.47
N GLY A 23 -10.35 23.61 -9.01
CA GLY A 23 -11.51 23.85 -9.85
C GLY A 23 -12.28 22.60 -10.27
N CYS A 24 -12.09 21.46 -9.58
CA CYS A 24 -12.95 20.30 -9.76
C CYS A 24 -14.28 20.51 -9.02
N ASP A 25 -15.37 20.08 -9.62
CA ASP A 25 -16.66 19.94 -8.94
C ASP A 25 -16.73 18.59 -8.22
N VAL A 26 -16.79 18.61 -6.90
CA VAL A 26 -16.80 17.41 -6.07
C VAL A 26 -18.09 17.36 -5.26
N SER A 27 -18.88 16.32 -5.47
CA SER A 27 -20.16 16.12 -4.81
C SER A 27 -20.43 14.65 -4.52
N ALA A 28 -21.01 14.35 -3.38
CA ALA A 28 -21.48 13.00 -3.03
C ALA A 28 -22.68 12.56 -3.90
N ASP A 29 -23.42 13.49 -4.45
CA ASP A 29 -24.66 13.26 -5.20
C ASP A 29 -24.47 13.27 -6.72
N GLU A 30 -23.23 13.39 -7.22
CA GLU A 30 -22.96 13.39 -8.65
C GLU A 30 -23.42 12.07 -9.31
N VAL A 31 -24.26 12.21 -10.33
CA VAL A 31 -24.89 11.07 -11.00
C VAL A 31 -24.03 10.50 -12.13
N ARG A 32 -23.26 11.37 -12.81
CA ARG A 32 -22.39 11.00 -13.94
C ARG A 32 -20.95 11.49 -13.73
N PRO A 33 -20.28 11.04 -12.69
CA PRO A 33 -18.94 11.48 -12.41
C PRO A 33 -17.93 10.98 -13.45
N GLU A 34 -16.95 11.80 -13.78
CA GLU A 34 -15.75 11.38 -14.53
C GLU A 34 -14.79 10.60 -13.66
N ALA A 35 -14.83 10.80 -12.34
CA ALA A 35 -14.05 10.03 -11.40
C ALA A 35 -14.79 9.76 -10.08
N LEU A 36 -14.41 8.68 -9.42
CA LEU A 36 -14.83 8.37 -8.05
C LEU A 36 -13.64 8.51 -7.11
N LEU A 37 -13.86 9.18 -5.97
CA LEU A 37 -12.91 9.24 -4.87
C LEU A 37 -13.54 8.57 -3.65
N LEU A 38 -12.99 7.42 -3.23
CA LEU A 38 -13.59 6.59 -2.20
C LEU A 38 -12.57 5.98 -1.24
N ARG A 39 -13.02 5.41 -0.14
CA ARG A 39 -12.21 4.62 0.78
C ARG A 39 -12.75 3.19 0.89
N SER A 40 -13.89 3.01 1.53
CA SER A 40 -14.46 1.69 1.87
C SER A 40 -15.77 1.37 1.16
N ALA A 41 -16.26 2.25 0.28
CA ALA A 41 -17.46 1.97 -0.51
C ALA A 41 -17.26 0.72 -1.38
N GLU A 42 -18.23 -0.19 -1.34
CA GLU A 42 -18.21 -1.44 -2.11
C GLU A 42 -18.69 -1.19 -3.53
N LEU A 43 -17.88 -1.58 -4.51
CA LEU A 43 -18.19 -1.39 -5.94
C LEU A 43 -18.45 -2.70 -6.69
N HIS A 44 -18.33 -3.87 -6.06
CA HIS A 44 -18.67 -5.14 -6.70
C HIS A 44 -20.17 -5.17 -7.03
N GLY A 45 -20.50 -5.55 -8.26
CA GLY A 45 -21.88 -5.58 -8.74
C GLY A 45 -22.48 -4.21 -9.08
N CYS A 46 -21.71 -3.13 -9.01
CA CYS A 46 -22.15 -1.82 -9.48
C CYS A 46 -22.01 -1.72 -11.01
N GLU A 47 -22.97 -1.08 -11.65
CA GLU A 47 -22.85 -0.68 -13.05
C GLU A 47 -22.11 0.64 -13.15
N PHE A 48 -21.10 0.71 -14.01
CA PHE A 48 -20.33 1.93 -14.24
C PHE A 48 -20.94 2.75 -15.37
N ASN A 49 -21.08 4.06 -15.14
CA ASN A 49 -21.49 4.94 -16.23
C ASN A 49 -20.36 5.03 -17.30
N PRO A 50 -20.71 5.22 -18.60
CA PRO A 50 -19.71 5.29 -19.67
C PRO A 50 -18.71 6.46 -19.54
N GLU A 51 -19.06 7.50 -18.80
CA GLU A 51 -18.24 8.71 -18.63
C GLU A 51 -17.17 8.51 -17.54
N LEU A 52 -17.31 7.47 -16.69
CA LEU A 52 -16.34 7.20 -15.62
C LEU A 52 -14.98 6.79 -16.19
N LEU A 53 -13.96 7.60 -15.89
CA LEU A 53 -12.60 7.45 -16.39
C LEU A 53 -11.66 6.85 -15.36
N ALA A 54 -11.88 7.17 -14.08
CA ALA A 54 -10.96 6.76 -13.02
C ALA A 54 -11.63 6.59 -11.66
N ILE A 55 -11.01 5.75 -10.85
CA ILE A 55 -11.37 5.52 -9.44
C ILE A 55 -10.12 5.72 -8.60
N GLY A 56 -10.19 6.61 -7.61
CA GLY A 56 -9.14 6.83 -6.62
C GLY A 56 -9.54 6.26 -5.26
N ARG A 57 -8.80 5.30 -4.76
CA ARG A 57 -9.02 4.70 -3.44
C ARG A 57 -8.07 5.29 -2.42
N ALA A 58 -8.62 5.96 -1.39
CA ALA A 58 -7.85 6.49 -0.26
C ALA A 58 -7.42 5.36 0.69
N GLY A 59 -6.26 4.77 0.42
CA GLY A 59 -5.65 3.68 1.17
C GLY A 59 -4.91 2.69 0.27
N ALA A 60 -4.14 1.79 0.87
CA ALA A 60 -3.30 0.83 0.15
C ALA A 60 -4.10 -0.38 -0.39
N GLY A 61 -5.05 -0.91 0.37
CA GLY A 61 -5.91 -2.02 -0.08
C GLY A 61 -6.93 -1.57 -1.14
N TYR A 62 -7.46 -2.50 -1.93
CA TYR A 62 -8.44 -2.22 -2.98
C TYR A 62 -9.42 -3.38 -3.24
N ASN A 63 -9.63 -4.23 -2.24
CA ASN A 63 -10.52 -5.42 -2.36
C ASN A 63 -11.98 -5.06 -2.59
N ASN A 64 -12.39 -3.84 -2.28
CA ASN A 64 -13.75 -3.31 -2.50
C ASN A 64 -14.00 -2.83 -3.94
N ILE A 65 -13.01 -2.98 -4.85
CA ILE A 65 -13.10 -2.51 -6.24
C ILE A 65 -12.95 -3.70 -7.19
N PRO A 66 -13.89 -3.92 -8.14
CA PRO A 66 -13.81 -4.99 -9.12
C PRO A 66 -12.81 -4.66 -10.23
N ILE A 67 -11.53 -4.90 -9.97
CA ILE A 67 -10.41 -4.51 -10.84
C ILE A 67 -10.54 -5.04 -12.27
N PRO A 68 -10.90 -6.33 -12.52
CA PRO A 68 -11.05 -6.83 -13.88
C PRO A 68 -12.14 -6.06 -14.66
N ASP A 69 -13.29 -5.81 -14.05
CA ASP A 69 -14.39 -5.09 -14.70
C ASP A 69 -14.03 -3.65 -15.00
N CYS A 70 -13.35 -2.96 -14.05
CA CYS A 70 -12.86 -1.61 -14.27
C CYS A 70 -11.93 -1.57 -15.49
N THR A 71 -11.01 -2.53 -15.60
CA THR A 71 -10.02 -2.57 -16.69
C THR A 71 -10.69 -2.79 -18.06
N GLU A 72 -11.66 -3.70 -18.13
CA GLU A 72 -12.41 -3.95 -19.37
C GLU A 72 -13.24 -2.74 -19.82
N HIS A 73 -13.70 -1.92 -18.88
CA HIS A 73 -14.37 -0.64 -19.18
C HIS A 73 -13.39 0.52 -19.45
N GLY A 74 -12.08 0.26 -19.43
CA GLY A 74 -11.05 1.30 -19.60
C GLY A 74 -11.04 2.33 -18.46
N ILE A 75 -11.37 1.90 -17.23
CA ILE A 75 -11.35 2.72 -16.02
C ILE A 75 -10.03 2.48 -15.31
N VAL A 76 -9.29 3.57 -15.05
CA VAL A 76 -8.03 3.51 -14.30
C VAL A 76 -8.34 3.49 -12.81
N VAL A 77 -7.75 2.55 -12.08
CA VAL A 77 -7.93 2.45 -10.63
C VAL A 77 -6.61 2.79 -9.94
N PHE A 78 -6.66 3.78 -9.06
CA PHE A 78 -5.55 4.23 -8.21
C PHE A 78 -5.77 3.80 -6.77
N ASN A 79 -4.69 3.50 -6.07
CA ASN A 79 -4.66 3.42 -4.61
C ASN A 79 -3.66 4.43 -4.04
N SER A 80 -3.47 4.43 -2.71
CA SER A 80 -2.55 5.36 -2.03
C SER A 80 -1.41 4.59 -1.35
N PRO A 81 -0.50 3.95 -2.11
CA PRO A 81 0.57 3.15 -1.52
C PRO A 81 1.55 4.02 -0.76
N GLY A 82 1.88 3.62 0.46
CA GLY A 82 2.86 4.31 1.30
C GLY A 82 2.38 5.60 1.96
N ALA A 83 1.18 6.10 1.67
CA ALA A 83 0.65 7.30 2.34
C ALA A 83 0.38 7.09 3.83
N ASN A 84 0.17 5.83 4.24
CA ASN A 84 -0.02 5.41 5.63
C ASN A 84 1.29 4.96 6.32
N ALA A 85 2.43 5.02 5.65
CA ALA A 85 3.67 4.38 6.13
C ALA A 85 4.15 4.95 7.47
N GLU A 86 4.00 6.24 7.72
CA GLU A 86 4.34 6.86 9.00
C GLU A 86 3.53 6.31 10.17
N ALA A 87 2.20 6.17 9.97
CA ALA A 87 1.33 5.62 11.00
C ALA A 87 1.67 4.16 11.34
N VAL A 88 1.91 3.34 10.31
CA VAL A 88 2.30 1.93 10.51
C VAL A 88 3.66 1.84 11.20
N LYS A 89 4.65 2.64 10.80
CA LYS A 89 5.97 2.69 11.48
C LYS A 89 5.81 2.99 12.98
N GLU A 90 4.95 3.94 13.34
CA GLU A 90 4.73 4.29 14.76
C GLU A 90 4.08 3.14 15.54
N LEU A 91 3.14 2.43 14.93
CA LEU A 91 2.56 1.24 15.55
C LEU A 91 3.58 0.12 15.69
N GLU A 92 4.40 -0.13 14.67
CA GLU A 92 5.49 -1.11 14.74
C GLU A 92 6.52 -0.77 15.82
N LEU A 93 6.87 0.50 16.01
CA LEU A 93 7.73 0.93 17.10
C LEU A 93 7.11 0.57 18.46
N CYS A 94 5.83 0.83 18.65
CA CYS A 94 5.09 0.41 19.85
C CYS A 94 5.12 -1.11 20.00
N SER A 95 4.91 -1.86 18.93
CA SER A 95 4.89 -3.32 18.89
C SER A 95 6.25 -3.93 19.26
N LEU A 96 7.36 -3.35 18.82
CA LEU A 96 8.70 -3.78 19.23
C LEU A 96 8.91 -3.63 20.75
N VAL A 97 8.43 -2.54 21.34
CA VAL A 97 8.50 -2.31 22.79
C VAL A 97 7.60 -3.29 23.54
N MET A 98 6.37 -3.51 23.08
CA MET A 98 5.43 -4.48 23.68
C MET A 98 5.90 -5.94 23.52
N ALA A 99 6.60 -6.26 22.43
CA ALA A 99 7.22 -7.55 22.25
C ALA A 99 8.39 -7.79 23.23
N SER A 100 9.02 -6.74 23.73
CA SER A 100 10.16 -6.81 24.63
C SER A 100 9.77 -6.98 26.09
N ARG A 101 8.86 -6.15 26.58
CA ARG A 101 8.40 -6.10 27.97
C ARG A 101 6.91 -6.29 28.04
N ASP A 102 6.42 -6.94 29.10
CA ASP A 102 4.99 -7.17 29.29
C ASP A 102 4.26 -5.92 29.81
N VAL A 103 4.24 -4.88 28.97
CA VAL A 103 3.59 -3.59 29.30
C VAL A 103 2.09 -3.78 29.51
N LEU A 104 1.43 -4.56 28.63
CA LEU A 104 -0.03 -4.77 28.70
C LEU A 104 -0.43 -5.56 29.95
N GLY A 105 0.29 -6.64 30.25
CA GLY A 105 0.07 -7.42 31.47
C GLY A 105 0.31 -6.58 32.73
N SER A 106 1.34 -5.73 32.72
CA SER A 106 1.63 -4.83 33.86
C SER A 106 0.52 -3.82 34.11
N ILE A 107 -0.06 -3.23 33.07
CA ILE A 107 -1.19 -2.30 33.18
C ILE A 107 -2.42 -3.01 33.74
N GLY A 108 -2.73 -4.20 33.26
CA GLY A 108 -3.83 -5.01 33.78
C GLY A 108 -3.64 -5.37 35.25
N TRP A 109 -2.43 -5.78 35.63
CA TRP A 109 -2.09 -6.11 36.99
C TRP A 109 -2.21 -4.91 37.94
N VAL A 110 -1.71 -3.73 37.56
CA VAL A 110 -1.84 -2.50 38.39
C VAL A 110 -3.29 -2.12 38.59
N ARG A 111 -4.13 -2.25 37.56
CA ARG A 111 -5.57 -2.03 37.69
C ARG A 111 -6.23 -3.01 38.69
N GLY A 112 -5.74 -4.27 38.69
CA GLY A 112 -6.24 -5.31 39.61
C GLY A 112 -5.97 -5.04 41.08
N ILE A 113 -4.94 -4.27 41.43
CA ILE A 113 -4.63 -3.90 42.81
C ILE A 113 -5.20 -2.55 43.26
N SER A 114 -6.12 -1.96 42.49
CA SER A 114 -6.71 -0.64 42.78
C SER A 114 -7.40 -0.55 44.14
N GLY A 115 -7.89 -1.67 44.71
CA GLY A 115 -8.54 -1.73 46.02
C GLY A 115 -7.61 -1.81 47.25
N GLU A 116 -6.28 -1.93 47.01
CA GLU A 116 -5.31 -2.17 48.09
C GLU A 116 -4.86 -0.91 48.85
N GLY A 117 -5.41 0.25 48.52
CA GLY A 117 -5.21 1.52 49.25
C GLY A 117 -3.73 1.87 49.43
N ALA A 118 -3.33 2.14 50.67
CA ALA A 118 -1.98 2.54 51.02
C ALA A 118 -0.90 1.45 50.79
N ALA A 119 -1.30 0.20 50.53
CA ALA A 119 -0.38 -0.89 50.23
C ALA A 119 0.13 -0.88 48.75
N ILE A 120 -0.55 -0.15 47.85
CA ILE A 120 -0.24 -0.12 46.41
C ILE A 120 1.25 0.15 46.12
N PRO A 121 1.91 1.18 46.67
CA PRO A 121 3.33 1.41 46.33
C PRO A 121 4.23 0.24 46.67
N LYS A 122 4.00 -0.43 47.79
CA LYS A 122 4.76 -1.60 48.24
C LYS A 122 4.50 -2.81 47.33
N LEU A 123 3.28 -3.02 46.91
CA LEU A 123 2.88 -4.10 46.01
C LEU A 123 3.52 -3.88 44.61
N VAL A 124 3.51 -2.65 44.11
CA VAL A 124 4.16 -2.29 42.84
C VAL A 124 5.64 -2.62 42.86
N GLU A 125 6.38 -2.21 43.88
CA GLU A 125 7.81 -2.53 44.00
C GLU A 125 8.10 -4.02 44.08
N LYS A 126 7.26 -4.77 44.76
CA LYS A 126 7.38 -6.23 44.88
C LYS A 126 7.03 -6.99 43.57
N GLY A 127 6.05 -6.50 42.81
CA GLY A 127 5.47 -7.20 41.65
C GLY A 127 6.14 -6.82 40.31
N LYS A 128 6.77 -5.66 40.21
CA LYS A 128 7.24 -5.08 38.92
C LYS A 128 8.20 -5.99 38.14
N SER A 129 8.98 -6.83 38.82
CA SER A 129 9.95 -7.70 38.15
C SER A 129 9.32 -8.82 37.32
N ALA A 130 8.05 -9.15 37.56
CA ALA A 130 7.31 -10.15 36.76
C ALA A 130 7.08 -9.68 35.32
N PHE A 131 7.14 -8.38 35.05
CA PHE A 131 6.90 -7.76 33.74
C PHE A 131 8.18 -7.30 33.04
N ALA A 132 9.34 -7.65 33.60
CA ALA A 132 10.63 -7.30 33.03
C ALA A 132 10.88 -8.01 31.70
N GLY A 133 11.67 -7.38 30.84
CA GLY A 133 12.08 -7.94 29.57
C GLY A 133 13.32 -7.22 29.01
N PRO A 134 13.82 -7.66 27.85
CA PRO A 134 15.02 -7.09 27.24
C PRO A 134 14.83 -5.66 26.76
N GLU A 135 15.94 -4.95 26.60
CA GLU A 135 16.01 -3.69 25.87
C GLU A 135 16.18 -3.94 24.37
N LEU A 136 15.80 -2.97 23.54
CA LEU A 136 16.04 -2.99 22.10
C LEU A 136 17.50 -2.65 21.75
N LEU A 137 18.12 -1.79 22.55
CA LEU A 137 19.52 -1.37 22.36
C LEU A 137 20.45 -2.57 22.21
N GLY A 138 21.24 -2.59 21.14
CA GLY A 138 22.21 -3.65 20.86
C GLY A 138 21.60 -4.97 20.37
N LYS A 139 20.28 -5.07 20.19
CA LYS A 139 19.62 -6.22 19.59
C LYS A 139 19.56 -6.09 18.07
N ALA A 140 19.42 -7.22 17.39
CA ALA A 140 19.29 -7.26 15.94
C ALA A 140 17.83 -7.30 15.52
N LEU A 141 17.43 -6.38 14.63
CA LEU A 141 16.16 -6.39 13.94
C LEU A 141 16.35 -6.84 12.49
N GLY A 142 15.63 -7.87 12.07
CA GLY A 142 15.48 -8.25 10.67
C GLY A 142 14.22 -7.62 10.09
N VAL A 143 14.35 -6.88 9.00
CA VAL A 143 13.23 -6.28 8.27
C VAL A 143 13.04 -7.02 6.95
N ILE A 144 11.91 -7.68 6.79
CA ILE A 144 11.52 -8.37 5.56
C ILE A 144 10.58 -7.47 4.77
N GLY A 145 11.03 -7.03 3.59
CA GLY A 145 10.38 -6.00 2.80
C GLY A 145 10.85 -4.60 3.18
N LEU A 146 11.47 -3.90 2.24
CA LEU A 146 12.04 -2.55 2.41
C LEU A 146 11.29 -1.52 1.53
N GLY A 147 9.97 -1.71 1.42
CA GLY A 147 9.08 -0.74 0.79
C GLY A 147 8.89 0.52 1.65
N ALA A 148 7.78 1.22 1.46
CA ALA A 148 7.51 2.48 2.16
C ALA A 148 7.52 2.36 3.69
N VAL A 149 6.93 1.28 4.24
CA VAL A 149 6.89 1.03 5.68
C VAL A 149 8.22 0.47 6.18
N GLY A 150 8.69 -0.63 5.57
CA GLY A 150 9.88 -1.35 6.05
C GLY A 150 11.15 -0.49 6.06
N ALA A 151 11.31 0.42 5.11
CA ALA A 151 12.43 1.37 5.11
C ALA A 151 12.38 2.34 6.32
N LEU A 152 11.18 2.83 6.67
CA LEU A 152 10.99 3.69 7.84
C LEU A 152 11.23 2.93 9.15
N VAL A 153 10.75 1.69 9.24
CA VAL A 153 10.97 0.81 10.39
C VAL A 153 12.47 0.52 10.56
N ALA A 154 13.16 0.19 9.48
CA ALA A 154 14.61 -0.04 9.50
C ALA A 154 15.36 1.21 10.00
N ASN A 155 15.02 2.37 9.50
CA ASN A 155 15.66 3.63 9.88
C ASN A 155 15.44 3.96 11.37
N ILE A 156 14.19 3.87 11.86
CA ILE A 156 13.90 4.19 13.27
C ILE A 156 14.54 3.18 14.23
N ALA A 157 14.67 1.92 13.83
CA ALA A 157 15.34 0.90 14.65
C ALA A 157 16.83 1.19 14.82
N LEU A 158 17.50 1.76 13.82
CA LEU A 158 18.88 2.25 13.94
C LEU A 158 18.98 3.38 14.97
N GLU A 159 18.03 4.31 14.98
CA GLU A 159 17.95 5.40 15.96
C GLU A 159 17.79 4.88 17.40
N LEU A 160 17.17 3.71 17.57
CA LEU A 160 17.05 3.01 18.86
C LEU A 160 18.32 2.23 19.24
N GLY A 161 19.37 2.29 18.44
CA GLY A 161 20.63 1.58 18.67
C GLY A 161 20.56 0.09 18.36
N MET A 162 19.63 -0.35 17.53
CA MET A 162 19.58 -1.73 17.04
C MET A 162 20.54 -1.94 15.87
N THR A 163 21.02 -3.17 15.70
CA THR A 163 21.62 -3.60 14.43
C THR A 163 20.50 -4.02 13.50
N VAL A 164 20.44 -3.49 12.28
CA VAL A 164 19.33 -3.75 11.36
C VAL A 164 19.80 -4.51 10.12
N TYR A 165 19.20 -5.66 9.87
CA TYR A 165 19.32 -6.44 8.63
C TYR A 165 18.07 -6.24 7.78
N GLY A 166 18.25 -5.96 6.50
CA GLY A 166 17.15 -5.76 5.58
C GLY A 166 17.20 -6.74 4.41
N TYR A 167 16.06 -7.30 4.04
CA TYR A 167 15.89 -8.16 2.88
C TYR A 167 14.68 -7.73 2.05
N ASP A 168 14.91 -7.41 0.78
CA ASP A 168 13.89 -7.14 -0.22
C ASP A 168 14.44 -7.43 -1.62
N PRO A 169 14.00 -8.50 -2.29
CA PRO A 169 14.46 -8.83 -3.64
C PRO A 169 13.90 -7.92 -4.73
N PHE A 170 12.89 -7.10 -4.40
CA PHE A 170 12.17 -6.21 -5.33
C PHE A 170 12.30 -4.73 -4.97
N MET A 171 13.32 -4.38 -4.19
CA MET A 171 13.50 -3.00 -3.73
C MET A 171 13.57 -2.02 -4.90
N SER A 172 12.69 -1.01 -4.87
CA SER A 172 12.71 0.06 -5.86
C SER A 172 13.86 1.05 -5.62
N VAL A 173 14.25 1.78 -6.66
CA VAL A 173 15.26 2.84 -6.54
C VAL A 173 14.84 3.90 -5.52
N ASP A 174 13.57 4.30 -5.54
CA ASP A 174 13.03 5.28 -4.60
C ASP A 174 13.09 4.79 -3.14
N ALA A 175 12.82 3.51 -2.90
CA ALA A 175 12.94 2.91 -1.58
C ALA A 175 14.41 2.89 -1.12
N ALA A 176 15.34 2.54 -2.01
CA ALA A 176 16.77 2.53 -1.73
C ALA A 176 17.30 3.93 -1.34
N TRP A 177 16.80 4.99 -1.97
CA TRP A 177 17.18 6.38 -1.61
C TRP A 177 16.71 6.82 -0.22
N ARG A 178 15.67 6.19 0.32
CA ARG A 178 15.13 6.49 1.67
C ARG A 178 15.78 5.66 2.77
N LEU A 179 16.41 4.55 2.41
CA LEU A 179 17.00 3.61 3.35
C LEU A 179 18.35 4.14 3.83
N SER A 180 18.59 4.10 5.15
CA SER A 180 19.90 4.42 5.74
C SER A 180 20.99 3.46 5.24
N ARG A 181 22.19 3.99 5.02
CA ARG A 181 23.36 3.21 4.64
C ARG A 181 23.85 2.25 5.72
N GLU A 182 23.40 2.43 6.95
CA GLU A 182 23.77 1.60 8.11
C GLU A 182 22.96 0.29 8.15
N VAL A 183 21.89 0.17 7.35
CA VAL A 183 21.14 -1.09 7.22
C VAL A 183 22.00 -2.12 6.49
N LEU A 184 22.19 -3.26 7.14
CA LEU A 184 22.96 -4.37 6.60
C LEU A 184 22.10 -5.19 5.64
N ARG A 185 22.59 -5.37 4.43
CA ARG A 185 21.88 -6.18 3.44
C ARG A 185 21.97 -7.66 3.79
N ALA A 186 20.83 -8.32 3.84
CA ALA A 186 20.72 -9.77 3.85
C ALA A 186 20.59 -10.31 2.42
N ASP A 187 21.33 -11.35 2.08
CA ASP A 187 21.29 -11.94 0.74
C ASP A 187 20.10 -12.89 0.54
N SER A 188 19.53 -13.36 1.65
CA SER A 188 18.37 -14.24 1.68
C SER A 188 17.48 -13.96 2.89
N VAL A 189 16.23 -14.42 2.85
CA VAL A 189 15.34 -14.38 4.01
C VAL A 189 15.89 -15.26 5.15
N ASP A 190 16.61 -16.32 4.84
CA ASP A 190 17.26 -17.18 5.82
C ASP A 190 18.33 -16.46 6.64
N ASP A 191 19.01 -15.47 6.02
CA ASP A 191 19.98 -14.64 6.75
C ASP A 191 19.26 -13.74 7.77
N ILE A 192 18.05 -13.25 7.43
CA ILE A 192 17.20 -12.55 8.40
C ILE A 192 16.88 -13.48 9.57
N PHE A 193 16.42 -14.70 9.30
CA PHE A 193 16.04 -15.65 10.34
C PHE A 193 17.19 -15.97 11.30
N ARG A 194 18.38 -16.24 10.78
CA ARG A 194 19.54 -16.63 11.60
C ARG A 194 20.10 -15.48 12.44
N ASN A 195 20.04 -14.25 11.97
CA ASN A 195 20.75 -13.12 12.59
C ASN A 195 19.87 -12.25 13.50
N SER A 196 18.55 -12.41 13.46
CA SER A 196 17.63 -11.47 14.09
C SER A 196 17.16 -11.93 15.47
N ASP A 197 17.13 -11.01 16.43
CA ASP A 197 16.44 -11.14 17.72
C ASP A 197 14.98 -10.71 17.62
N TYR A 198 14.67 -9.81 16.69
CA TYR A 198 13.35 -9.33 16.31
C TYR A 198 13.20 -9.40 14.81
N ILE A 199 12.00 -9.72 14.33
CA ILE A 199 11.66 -9.73 12.90
C ILE A 199 10.42 -8.90 12.68
N SER A 200 10.49 -7.92 11.77
CA SER A 200 9.39 -7.11 11.28
C SER A 200 9.07 -7.51 9.85
N ILE A 201 7.78 -7.77 9.58
CA ILE A 201 7.28 -8.25 8.29
C ILE A 201 6.56 -7.12 7.59
N ASN A 202 7.05 -6.71 6.42
CA ASN A 202 6.56 -5.58 5.63
C ASN A 202 6.41 -5.94 4.15
N VAL A 203 5.87 -7.12 3.86
CA VAL A 203 5.66 -7.60 2.49
C VAL A 203 4.17 -7.71 2.15
N PRO A 204 3.80 -7.50 0.88
CA PRO A 204 2.44 -7.79 0.41
C PRO A 204 2.19 -9.30 0.41
N TYR A 205 0.92 -9.68 0.39
CA TYR A 205 0.54 -11.05 0.11
C TYR A 205 0.75 -11.37 -1.37
N THR A 206 1.48 -12.46 -1.62
CA THR A 206 1.67 -13.08 -2.94
C THR A 206 1.77 -14.58 -2.74
N GLU A 207 1.74 -15.37 -3.82
CA GLU A 207 1.99 -16.82 -3.73
C GLU A 207 3.36 -17.13 -3.11
N GLN A 208 4.35 -16.28 -3.34
CA GLN A 208 5.72 -16.45 -2.80
C GLN A 208 5.82 -16.09 -1.32
N THR A 209 4.99 -15.19 -0.82
CA THR A 209 4.97 -14.79 0.59
C THR A 209 3.94 -15.55 1.41
N HIS A 210 3.09 -16.37 0.77
CA HIS A 210 2.12 -17.22 1.47
C HIS A 210 2.84 -18.20 2.39
N HIS A 211 2.49 -18.16 3.69
CA HIS A 211 3.12 -18.99 4.73
C HIS A 211 4.65 -18.97 4.70
N MET A 212 5.24 -17.79 4.38
CA MET A 212 6.70 -17.60 4.40
C MET A 212 7.26 -17.87 5.80
N LEU A 213 6.52 -17.52 6.85
CA LEU A 213 6.81 -17.90 8.22
C LEU A 213 6.06 -19.19 8.58
N ASN A 214 6.71 -20.32 8.36
CA ASN A 214 6.24 -21.66 8.64
C ASN A 214 7.19 -22.41 9.60
N ALA A 215 6.92 -23.67 9.87
CA ALA A 215 7.72 -24.47 10.80
C ALA A 215 9.21 -24.55 10.41
N GLU A 216 9.52 -24.62 9.10
CA GLU A 216 10.91 -24.64 8.61
C GLU A 216 11.60 -23.28 8.88
N ALA A 217 10.90 -22.18 8.64
CA ALA A 217 11.40 -20.83 8.93
C ALA A 217 11.70 -20.65 10.43
N PHE A 218 10.78 -21.07 11.31
CA PHE A 218 10.98 -20.97 12.77
C PHE A 218 12.17 -21.81 13.24
N ALA A 219 12.42 -22.95 12.62
CA ALA A 219 13.58 -23.80 12.95
C ALA A 219 14.93 -23.14 12.63
N LYS A 220 14.96 -22.16 11.71
CA LYS A 220 16.16 -21.41 11.33
C LYS A 220 16.39 -20.17 12.19
N MET A 221 15.38 -19.75 12.95
CA MET A 221 15.44 -18.52 13.77
C MET A 221 16.19 -18.76 15.07
N LYS A 222 16.66 -17.66 15.65
CA LYS A 222 17.18 -17.68 17.02
C LYS A 222 16.06 -18.05 17.99
N ARG A 223 16.36 -18.95 18.93
CA ARG A 223 15.39 -19.30 19.96
C ARG A 223 15.00 -18.06 20.78
N GLY A 224 13.72 -17.86 20.96
CA GLY A 224 13.18 -16.72 21.66
C GLY A 224 13.08 -15.44 20.79
N VAL A 225 13.13 -15.56 19.47
CA VAL A 225 12.88 -14.46 18.55
C VAL A 225 11.51 -13.83 18.79
N ARG A 226 11.39 -12.56 18.55
CA ARG A 226 10.14 -11.80 18.64
C ARG A 226 9.73 -11.32 17.25
N ILE A 227 8.47 -11.47 16.92
CA ILE A 227 7.97 -11.23 15.56
C ILE A 227 6.84 -10.22 15.60
N VAL A 228 6.93 -9.22 14.72
CA VAL A 228 5.90 -8.20 14.48
C VAL A 228 5.39 -8.36 13.05
N ASN A 229 4.08 -8.52 12.91
CA ASN A 229 3.40 -8.60 11.60
C ASN A 229 2.18 -7.68 11.58
N GLU A 230 2.37 -6.53 11.01
CA GLU A 230 1.34 -5.52 10.73
C GLU A 230 1.18 -5.34 9.20
N SER A 231 1.50 -6.40 8.43
CA SER A 231 1.41 -6.40 6.99
C SER A 231 0.24 -7.22 6.44
N ARG A 232 0.30 -8.55 6.52
CA ARG A 232 -0.76 -9.47 6.04
C ARG A 232 -0.80 -10.74 6.87
N ALA A 233 -2.00 -11.23 7.19
CA ALA A 233 -2.19 -12.47 7.98
C ALA A 233 -1.57 -13.68 7.28
N GLU A 234 -1.81 -13.82 5.99
CA GLU A 234 -1.48 -15.01 5.20
C GLU A 234 0.02 -15.25 4.99
N VAL A 235 0.87 -14.32 5.42
CA VAL A 235 2.34 -14.47 5.39
C VAL A 235 2.81 -15.43 6.48
N VAL A 236 2.01 -15.63 7.53
CA VAL A 236 2.32 -16.48 8.67
C VAL A 236 1.43 -17.73 8.64
N ASP A 237 2.02 -18.91 8.84
CA ASP A 237 1.30 -20.14 9.14
C ASP A 237 0.92 -20.11 10.62
N ASP A 238 -0.36 -19.94 10.92
CA ASP A 238 -0.85 -19.73 12.28
C ASP A 238 -0.66 -20.94 13.19
N GLU A 239 -0.79 -22.15 12.65
CA GLU A 239 -0.58 -23.39 13.44
C GLU A 239 0.91 -23.57 13.75
N ALA A 240 1.77 -23.32 12.78
CA ALA A 240 3.23 -23.36 12.99
C ALA A 240 3.68 -22.26 13.98
N MET A 241 3.10 -21.06 13.90
CA MET A 241 3.36 -19.96 14.85
C MET A 241 2.92 -20.36 16.26
N THR A 242 1.73 -20.94 16.41
CA THR A 242 1.24 -21.41 17.71
C THR A 242 2.19 -22.43 18.33
N ALA A 243 2.61 -23.44 17.58
CA ALA A 243 3.58 -24.43 18.04
C ALA A 243 4.94 -23.81 18.41
N ALA A 244 5.41 -22.82 17.65
CA ALA A 244 6.65 -22.09 17.92
C ALA A 244 6.56 -21.26 19.21
N LEU A 245 5.41 -20.66 19.49
CA LEU A 245 5.15 -19.92 20.74
C LEU A 245 5.07 -20.87 21.94
N GLU A 246 4.37 -22.00 21.83
CA GLU A 246 4.26 -23.01 22.88
C GLU A 246 5.62 -23.61 23.26
N SER A 247 6.47 -23.88 22.28
CA SER A 247 7.83 -24.42 22.50
C SER A 247 8.84 -23.36 22.98
N GLY A 248 8.49 -22.08 22.91
CA GLY A 248 9.39 -20.97 23.19
C GLY A 248 10.46 -20.74 22.11
N ALA A 249 10.31 -21.33 20.93
CA ALA A 249 11.12 -20.98 19.76
C ALA A 249 10.87 -19.52 19.37
N VAL A 250 9.61 -19.06 19.40
CA VAL A 250 9.19 -17.67 19.34
C VAL A 250 8.78 -17.22 20.74
N ALA A 251 9.34 -16.12 21.22
CA ALA A 251 9.03 -15.60 22.55
C ALA A 251 7.76 -14.76 22.58
N LYS A 252 7.49 -14.00 21.53
CA LYS A 252 6.32 -13.12 21.41
C LYS A 252 5.96 -12.90 19.94
N TYR A 253 4.68 -12.89 19.66
CA TYR A 253 4.13 -12.51 18.36
C TYR A 253 3.16 -11.34 18.50
N VAL A 254 3.42 -10.25 17.80
CA VAL A 254 2.56 -9.06 17.76
C VAL A 254 1.97 -8.93 16.37
N THR A 255 0.65 -8.76 16.27
CA THR A 255 -0.04 -8.63 14.97
C THR A 255 -1.29 -7.78 15.11
N ASP A 256 -1.69 -7.13 14.03
CA ASP A 256 -2.99 -6.47 13.89
C ASP A 256 -3.96 -7.24 12.96
N PHE A 257 -3.67 -8.55 12.74
CA PHE A 257 -4.52 -9.49 12.01
C PHE A 257 -4.99 -10.66 12.90
N PRO A 258 -5.88 -10.40 13.88
CA PRO A 258 -6.36 -11.44 14.78
C PRO A 258 -7.26 -12.45 14.07
N ASN A 259 -7.12 -13.71 14.46
CA ASN A 259 -8.03 -14.80 14.10
C ASN A 259 -8.17 -15.79 15.26
N GLU A 260 -9.07 -16.76 15.12
CA GLU A 260 -9.40 -17.68 16.22
C GLU A 260 -8.20 -18.53 16.66
N VAL A 261 -7.33 -18.94 15.75
CA VAL A 261 -6.14 -19.78 16.06
C VAL A 261 -5.14 -18.94 16.86
N ILE A 262 -4.77 -17.78 16.34
CA ILE A 262 -3.77 -16.90 16.96
C ILE A 262 -4.24 -16.38 18.32
N LEU A 263 -5.53 -16.06 18.49
CA LEU A 263 -6.06 -15.58 19.76
C LEU A 263 -6.03 -16.62 20.89
N LYS A 264 -5.94 -17.91 20.57
CA LYS A 264 -5.79 -18.99 21.55
C LYS A 264 -4.33 -19.30 21.88
N ALA A 265 -3.39 -18.83 21.08
CA ALA A 265 -1.97 -19.09 21.27
C ALA A 265 -1.39 -18.25 22.45
N PRO A 266 -0.40 -18.79 23.18
CA PRO A 266 0.24 -18.06 24.26
C PRO A 266 1.15 -16.95 23.70
N ASN A 267 1.40 -15.92 24.49
CA ASN A 267 2.37 -14.86 24.15
C ASN A 267 2.08 -14.12 22.83
N VAL A 268 0.82 -14.01 22.46
CA VAL A 268 0.35 -13.19 21.34
C VAL A 268 -0.17 -11.86 21.88
N ILE A 269 0.20 -10.79 21.19
CA ILE A 269 -0.43 -9.48 21.32
C ILE A 269 -1.15 -9.22 20.00
N ALA A 270 -2.47 -9.29 20.01
CA ALA A 270 -3.29 -9.07 18.84
C ALA A 270 -4.08 -7.77 18.98
N MET A 271 -4.03 -6.95 17.95
CA MET A 271 -4.75 -5.67 17.85
C MET A 271 -5.74 -5.75 16.68
N PRO A 272 -6.81 -4.94 16.68
CA PRO A 272 -7.58 -4.74 15.45
C PRO A 272 -6.70 -3.99 14.44
N HIS A 273 -6.92 -4.17 13.15
CA HIS A 273 -6.14 -3.61 12.04
C HIS A 273 -5.92 -2.09 12.18
N LEU A 274 -5.01 -1.69 13.05
CA LEU A 274 -4.78 -0.30 13.49
C LEU A 274 -3.69 0.44 12.70
N GLY A 275 -2.89 -0.26 11.92
CA GLY A 275 -1.67 0.30 11.31
C GLY A 275 -1.88 1.65 10.60
N ALA A 276 -3.00 1.82 9.89
CA ALA A 276 -3.31 3.06 9.16
C ALA A 276 -4.38 3.93 9.84
N CYS A 277 -4.83 3.60 11.05
CA CYS A 277 -5.95 4.26 11.72
C CYS A 277 -5.52 5.52 12.46
N THR A 278 -5.03 6.52 11.76
CA THR A 278 -4.77 7.87 12.27
C THR A 278 -5.41 8.92 11.36
N PRO A 279 -5.92 10.05 11.88
CA PRO A 279 -6.46 11.13 11.05
C PRO A 279 -5.48 11.61 9.99
N GLU A 280 -4.21 11.74 10.33
CA GLU A 280 -3.16 12.18 9.43
C GLU A 280 -2.90 11.17 8.30
N SER A 281 -3.00 9.89 8.57
CA SER A 281 -2.91 8.84 7.56
C SER A 281 -4.08 8.88 6.59
N GLU A 282 -5.30 9.08 7.10
CA GLU A 282 -6.51 9.23 6.30
C GLU A 282 -6.42 10.44 5.38
N ASP A 283 -5.97 11.58 5.90
CA ASP A 283 -5.74 12.81 5.13
C ASP A 283 -4.71 12.58 4.00
N ARG A 284 -3.55 12.02 4.32
CA ARG A 284 -2.52 11.74 3.31
C ARG A 284 -2.99 10.78 2.22
N CYS A 285 -3.72 9.73 2.61
CA CYS A 285 -4.29 8.80 1.64
C CYS A 285 -5.29 9.47 0.70
N ALA A 286 -6.18 10.29 1.24
CA ALA A 286 -7.18 11.02 0.46
C ALA A 286 -6.54 12.04 -0.50
N VAL A 287 -5.56 12.81 -0.01
CA VAL A 287 -4.82 13.79 -0.83
C VAL A 287 -4.01 13.09 -1.93
N MET A 288 -3.37 11.96 -1.65
CA MET A 288 -2.65 11.19 -2.67
C MET A 288 -3.60 10.69 -3.76
N ALA A 289 -4.72 10.09 -3.40
CA ALA A 289 -5.73 9.63 -4.35
C ALA A 289 -6.27 10.79 -5.20
N ALA A 290 -6.61 11.91 -4.56
CA ALA A 290 -7.07 13.13 -5.22
C ALA A 290 -6.05 13.67 -6.24
N ASN A 291 -4.78 13.75 -5.88
CA ASN A 291 -3.72 14.23 -6.76
C ASN A 291 -3.53 13.32 -7.98
N GLN A 292 -3.61 12.01 -7.81
CA GLN A 292 -3.50 11.03 -8.89
C GLN A 292 -4.69 11.12 -9.86
N LEU A 293 -5.92 11.25 -9.33
CA LEU A 293 -7.10 11.49 -10.15
C LEU A 293 -6.98 12.77 -10.96
N TYR A 294 -6.59 13.87 -10.31
CA TYR A 294 -6.43 15.17 -10.98
C TYR A 294 -5.42 15.10 -12.12
N ASP A 295 -4.24 14.54 -11.87
CA ASP A 295 -3.20 14.42 -12.91
C ASP A 295 -3.64 13.54 -14.08
N TYR A 296 -4.35 12.44 -13.78
CA TYR A 296 -4.90 11.60 -14.83
C TYR A 296 -5.99 12.33 -15.64
N LEU A 297 -6.94 12.99 -14.98
CA LEU A 297 -8.02 13.71 -15.66
C LEU A 297 -7.47 14.85 -16.52
N LEU A 298 -6.52 15.63 -16.01
CA LEU A 298 -5.97 16.79 -16.69
C LEU A 298 -4.91 16.45 -17.74
N ASN A 299 -4.00 15.52 -17.41
CA ASN A 299 -2.80 15.26 -18.22
C ASN A 299 -2.73 13.83 -18.79
N GLY A 300 -3.63 12.92 -18.39
CA GLY A 300 -3.59 11.54 -18.81
C GLY A 300 -2.45 10.72 -18.16
N ASN A 301 -1.71 11.28 -17.19
CA ASN A 301 -0.64 10.54 -16.50
C ASN A 301 -1.19 9.49 -15.54
N ILE A 302 -0.55 8.33 -15.51
CA ILE A 302 -0.89 7.24 -14.58
C ILE A 302 0.29 7.02 -13.64
N LYS A 303 0.04 7.13 -12.33
CA LYS A 303 0.97 6.82 -11.26
C LYS A 303 0.27 6.05 -10.14
N ASN A 304 0.88 4.97 -9.67
CA ASN A 304 0.31 4.09 -8.65
C ASN A 304 -1.04 3.46 -9.04
N SER A 305 -1.25 3.14 -10.31
CA SER A 305 -2.43 2.39 -10.71
C SER A 305 -2.29 0.91 -10.36
N VAL A 306 -3.41 0.30 -9.93
CA VAL A 306 -3.45 -1.12 -9.59
C VAL A 306 -3.74 -1.99 -10.81
N ASN A 307 -4.25 -1.43 -11.90
CA ASN A 307 -4.65 -2.18 -13.10
C ASN A 307 -3.94 -1.79 -14.41
N LEU A 308 -3.36 -0.60 -14.50
CA LEU A 308 -2.65 -0.13 -15.69
C LEU A 308 -1.20 0.25 -15.37
N PRO A 309 -0.31 0.32 -16.38
CA PRO A 309 1.09 0.61 -16.14
C PRO A 309 1.32 2.07 -15.75
N ASP A 310 2.25 2.32 -14.85
CA ASP A 310 2.71 3.68 -14.55
C ASP A 310 3.29 4.33 -15.80
N THR A 311 2.64 5.39 -16.27
CA THR A 311 2.93 6.06 -17.52
C THR A 311 2.78 7.56 -17.34
N SER A 312 3.87 8.27 -17.44
CA SER A 312 3.90 9.73 -17.32
C SER A 312 4.69 10.31 -18.47
N LEU A 313 4.16 11.38 -19.06
CA LEU A 313 4.77 12.08 -20.16
C LEU A 313 4.55 13.60 -19.97
N SER A 314 5.64 14.36 -19.94
CA SER A 314 5.54 15.82 -19.95
C SER A 314 4.82 16.26 -21.20
N ARG A 315 3.80 17.13 -21.03
CA ARG A 315 2.94 17.54 -22.13
C ARG A 315 3.73 18.36 -23.16
N MET A 316 3.66 17.93 -24.41
CA MET A 316 4.23 18.61 -25.57
C MET A 316 3.18 18.63 -26.69
N GLY A 317 3.25 19.65 -27.55
CA GLY A 317 2.30 19.76 -28.66
C GLY A 317 0.97 20.46 -28.29
N VAL A 318 0.02 20.38 -29.19
CA VAL A 318 -1.27 21.09 -29.13
C VAL A 318 -2.36 20.25 -28.50
N CYS A 319 -2.30 18.93 -28.72
CA CYS A 319 -3.33 17.98 -28.34
C CYS A 319 -2.68 16.68 -27.85
N ARG A 320 -3.29 16.05 -26.88
CA ARG A 320 -2.86 14.75 -26.35
C ARG A 320 -3.92 13.69 -26.56
N LEU A 321 -3.52 12.60 -27.18
CA LEU A 321 -4.33 11.40 -27.35
C LEU A 321 -3.87 10.34 -26.33
N CYS A 322 -4.82 9.84 -25.52
CA CYS A 322 -4.58 8.80 -24.54
C CYS A 322 -5.42 7.57 -24.90
N VAL A 323 -4.79 6.41 -25.03
CA VAL A 323 -5.45 5.17 -25.48
C VAL A 323 -5.16 4.04 -24.51
N ILE A 324 -6.20 3.47 -23.92
CA ILE A 324 -6.14 2.20 -23.20
C ILE A 324 -6.51 1.09 -24.19
N HIS A 325 -5.65 0.10 -24.36
CA HIS A 325 -5.87 -0.97 -25.32
C HIS A 325 -5.30 -2.30 -24.85
N ARG A 326 -5.66 -3.39 -25.53
CA ARG A 326 -5.03 -4.68 -25.29
C ARG A 326 -3.60 -4.69 -25.79
N ASN A 327 -2.73 -5.36 -25.08
CA ASN A 327 -1.31 -5.51 -25.45
C ASN A 327 -1.16 -6.61 -26.50
N VAL A 328 -1.53 -6.29 -27.73
CA VAL A 328 -1.45 -7.20 -28.88
C VAL A 328 -0.61 -6.60 -30.00
N PRO A 329 -0.02 -7.42 -30.89
CA PRO A 329 0.80 -6.91 -31.99
C PRO A 329 0.07 -5.89 -32.87
N ARG A 330 0.80 -4.96 -33.43
CA ARG A 330 0.35 -3.94 -34.39
C ARG A 330 -0.59 -2.85 -33.86
N MET A 331 -0.90 -2.80 -32.57
CA MET A 331 -1.78 -1.75 -32.02
C MET A 331 -1.18 -0.36 -32.22
N ILE A 332 0.08 -0.18 -31.84
CA ILE A 332 0.78 1.10 -31.97
C ILE A 332 0.84 1.53 -33.43
N THR A 333 1.23 0.62 -34.32
CA THR A 333 1.28 0.89 -35.77
C THR A 333 -0.06 1.37 -36.30
N ARG A 334 -1.16 0.68 -35.96
CA ARG A 334 -2.51 1.05 -36.42
C ARG A 334 -2.93 2.45 -35.94
N ILE A 335 -2.63 2.78 -34.67
CA ILE A 335 -2.96 4.11 -34.12
C ILE A 335 -2.12 5.19 -34.83
N LEU A 336 -0.82 4.96 -35.02
CA LEU A 336 0.07 5.92 -35.64
C LEU A 336 -0.19 6.09 -37.15
N ASP A 337 -0.45 4.99 -37.89
CA ASP A 337 -0.81 5.04 -39.31
C ASP A 337 -2.07 5.90 -39.48
N PHE A 338 -3.07 5.69 -38.64
CA PHE A 338 -4.31 6.44 -38.68
C PHE A 338 -4.11 7.95 -38.47
N ILE A 339 -3.18 8.36 -37.58
CA ILE A 339 -2.83 9.76 -37.32
C ILE A 339 -1.99 10.31 -38.48
N SER A 340 -1.02 9.52 -38.97
CA SER A 340 -0.11 9.93 -40.04
C SER A 340 -0.82 10.12 -41.39
N ASP A 341 -1.80 9.25 -41.70
CA ASP A 341 -2.63 9.37 -42.92
C ASP A 341 -3.43 10.67 -43.00
N ARG A 342 -3.60 11.34 -41.84
CA ARG A 342 -4.23 12.68 -41.73
C ARG A 342 -3.24 13.83 -41.68
N ASN A 343 -1.97 13.52 -41.96
CA ASN A 343 -0.88 14.49 -41.99
C ASN A 343 -0.70 15.25 -40.66
N ILE A 344 -0.93 14.55 -39.52
CA ILE A 344 -0.75 15.08 -38.17
C ILE A 344 0.60 14.59 -37.65
N ASN A 345 1.44 15.51 -37.20
CA ASN A 345 2.75 15.19 -36.65
C ASN A 345 2.62 14.66 -35.20
N VAL A 346 3.42 13.64 -34.89
CA VAL A 346 3.60 13.14 -33.53
C VAL A 346 4.81 13.82 -32.91
N GLU A 347 4.60 14.64 -31.89
CA GLU A 347 5.64 15.38 -31.19
C GLU A 347 6.33 14.53 -30.11
N HIS A 348 5.55 13.74 -29.37
CA HIS A 348 6.06 12.86 -28.34
C HIS A 348 5.13 11.68 -28.15
N MET A 349 5.68 10.53 -27.73
CA MET A 349 4.88 9.34 -27.50
C MET A 349 5.50 8.44 -26.44
N ILE A 350 4.64 7.78 -25.67
CA ILE A 350 5.01 6.70 -24.79
C ILE A 350 3.97 5.59 -24.85
N ASN A 351 4.40 4.34 -24.88
CA ASN A 351 3.56 3.16 -24.70
C ASN A 351 4.15 2.26 -23.64
N LYS A 352 3.35 1.87 -22.66
CA LYS A 352 3.77 0.89 -21.65
C LYS A 352 2.76 -0.23 -21.53
N PRO A 353 3.21 -1.48 -21.52
CA PRO A 353 2.38 -2.64 -21.27
C PRO A 353 2.33 -3.00 -19.78
N ARG A 354 1.22 -3.62 -19.40
CA ARG A 354 1.07 -4.38 -18.16
C ARG A 354 0.17 -5.57 -18.42
N ASP A 355 0.76 -6.76 -18.40
CA ASP A 355 0.08 -8.02 -18.71
C ASP A 355 -0.64 -8.00 -20.08
N LYS A 356 -1.96 -8.13 -20.06
CA LYS A 356 -2.82 -8.15 -21.25
C LYS A 356 -3.18 -6.76 -21.79
N TYR A 357 -2.82 -5.69 -21.08
CA TYR A 357 -3.21 -4.32 -21.38
C TYR A 357 -2.01 -3.44 -21.63
N ALA A 358 -2.23 -2.35 -22.30
CA ALA A 358 -1.23 -1.31 -22.51
C ALA A 358 -1.88 0.07 -22.49
N TYR A 359 -1.09 1.04 -22.16
CA TYR A 359 -1.49 2.45 -22.17
C TYR A 359 -0.54 3.26 -23.04
N THR A 360 -1.12 3.99 -24.00
CA THR A 360 -0.38 4.83 -24.95
C THR A 360 -0.79 6.27 -24.77
N ILE A 361 0.20 7.15 -24.64
CA ILE A 361 0.04 8.61 -24.73
C ILE A 361 0.74 9.08 -25.98
N VAL A 362 0.07 9.89 -26.81
CA VAL A 362 0.63 10.49 -28.00
C VAL A 362 0.35 12.01 -27.97
N ASP A 363 1.39 12.81 -27.97
CA ASP A 363 1.27 14.27 -28.11
C ASP A 363 1.35 14.64 -29.58
N LEU A 364 0.40 15.44 -30.04
CA LEU A 364 0.18 15.76 -31.44
C LEU A 364 0.46 17.25 -31.71
N GLY A 365 1.02 17.56 -32.86
CA GLY A 365 1.29 18.91 -33.32
C GLY A 365 0.06 19.70 -33.75
N ALA A 366 -1.11 19.07 -33.83
CA ALA A 366 -2.38 19.68 -34.17
C ALA A 366 -3.53 19.06 -33.38
N SER A 367 -4.62 19.82 -33.23
CA SER A 367 -5.86 19.29 -32.61
C SER A 367 -6.49 18.24 -33.52
N ILE A 368 -7.08 17.22 -32.89
CA ILE A 368 -7.87 16.20 -33.57
C ILE A 368 -9.36 16.37 -33.27
N GLY A 369 -10.21 16.12 -34.25
CA GLY A 369 -11.65 16.13 -34.09
C GLY A 369 -12.17 14.85 -33.46
N GLU A 370 -13.42 14.87 -33.00
CA GLU A 370 -14.10 13.70 -32.46
C GLU A 370 -14.21 12.55 -33.47
N ASP A 371 -14.30 12.84 -34.76
CA ASP A 371 -14.32 11.86 -35.84
C ASP A 371 -13.06 10.98 -35.86
N ILE A 372 -11.90 11.56 -35.53
CA ILE A 372 -10.63 10.84 -35.40
C ILE A 372 -10.64 10.00 -34.13
N ALA A 373 -11.05 10.59 -33.01
CA ALA A 373 -11.14 9.88 -31.73
C ALA A 373 -12.13 8.70 -31.81
N ASP A 374 -13.29 8.88 -32.44
CA ASP A 374 -14.29 7.82 -32.64
C ASP A 374 -13.78 6.69 -33.53
N SER A 375 -13.04 7.04 -34.58
CA SER A 375 -12.43 6.02 -35.44
C SER A 375 -11.40 5.16 -34.71
N ILE A 376 -10.62 5.76 -33.78
CA ILE A 376 -9.68 5.01 -32.93
C ILE A 376 -10.44 4.18 -31.90
N ARG A 377 -11.50 4.72 -31.29
CA ARG A 377 -12.40 3.96 -30.37
C ARG A 377 -13.01 2.73 -31.01
N ALA A 378 -13.33 2.82 -32.29
CA ALA A 378 -13.92 1.71 -33.06
C ALA A 378 -12.89 0.62 -33.46
N MET A 379 -11.60 0.82 -33.25
CA MET A 379 -10.59 -0.20 -33.55
C MET A 379 -10.69 -1.38 -32.59
N ASP A 380 -10.60 -2.60 -33.12
CA ASP A 380 -10.53 -3.81 -32.30
C ASP A 380 -9.40 -3.71 -31.28
N ASN A 381 -9.64 -4.15 -30.06
CA ASN A 381 -8.73 -4.14 -28.93
C ASN A 381 -8.46 -2.77 -28.30
N VAL A 382 -9.14 -1.71 -28.71
CA VAL A 382 -9.17 -0.43 -28.01
C VAL A 382 -10.27 -0.46 -26.97
N LEU A 383 -9.94 -0.11 -25.71
CA LEU A 383 -10.88 -0.10 -24.59
C LEU A 383 -11.37 1.31 -24.28
N ARG A 384 -10.48 2.31 -24.36
CA ARG A 384 -10.84 3.71 -24.12
C ARG A 384 -9.91 4.66 -24.87
N VAL A 385 -10.50 5.73 -25.37
CA VAL A 385 -9.79 6.85 -25.99
C VAL A 385 -10.19 8.15 -25.32
N ARG A 386 -9.21 8.96 -24.99
CA ARG A 386 -9.40 10.33 -24.49
C ARG A 386 -8.56 11.29 -25.32
N VAL A 387 -9.13 12.45 -25.58
CA VAL A 387 -8.44 13.59 -26.18
C VAL A 387 -8.39 14.71 -25.14
N ILE A 388 -7.19 15.21 -24.85
CA ILE A 388 -6.95 16.21 -23.79
C ILE A 388 -6.28 17.43 -24.40
#